data_bd6817f59f371eec8054a931fab714b5
#
_entry.id   bd6817f59f371eec8054a931fab714b5
#
_cell.length_a   1.000
_cell.length_b   1.000
_cell.length_c   1.000
_cell.angle_alpha   90.00
_cell.angle_beta   90.00
_cell.angle_gamma   90.00
#
_symmetry.space_group_name_H-M   'P 1'
#
loop_
_entity.id
_entity.type
_entity.pdbx_description
1 polymer ?
#
loop_
_entity_poly.entity_id
_entity_poly.type
_entity_poly.pdbx_seq_one_letter_code
_entity_poly.pdbx_strand_id
1 'polypeptide(L)'
;MKKLVYLISPGKINKKFYNSLNAVLSQGNVKFFQLRLKKIKANRFLKIAKKIKKITSRHKVKFIVNDNFNLAIKVKADGCHMGQLDGSIKIAKKKLKNKILGVTCHNSKILANKAIKNKVSYLAFGSFFKSKLKPNARKANLDILKWAKKNIKKPIVAIGGINNFNYKKLIKSGAKYIAISSFIWDNPKLKPELAIRKFK
;
A
#
# COMPACT_ATOMS: atom_id res chain seq x y z
N MET A 1 -0.41 -7.47 18.72
CA MET A 1 -0.26 -8.19 17.42
C MET A 1 0.60 -7.38 16.46
N LYS A 2 1.51 -8.02 15.71
CA LYS A 2 2.41 -7.33 14.77
C LYS A 2 1.63 -6.83 13.55
N LYS A 3 1.63 -5.50 13.29
CA LYS A 3 0.96 -4.89 12.13
C LYS A 3 1.82 -5.03 10.88
N LEU A 4 1.62 -6.10 10.11
CA LEU A 4 2.43 -6.39 8.92
C LEU A 4 1.72 -6.10 7.58
N VAL A 5 0.40 -5.86 7.62
CA VAL A 5 -0.37 -5.67 6.39
C VAL A 5 -0.43 -4.20 5.98
N TYR A 6 -0.15 -3.99 4.69
CA TYR A 6 -0.41 -2.78 3.94
C TYR A 6 -1.64 -3.05 3.04
N LEU A 7 -2.81 -2.64 3.48
CA LEU A 7 -4.07 -2.92 2.79
C LEU A 7 -4.33 -1.88 1.70
N ILE A 8 -4.60 -2.33 0.47
CA ILE A 8 -4.98 -1.46 -0.65
C ILE A 8 -6.47 -1.62 -0.91
N SER A 9 -7.18 -0.53 -1.17
CA SER A 9 -8.62 -0.54 -1.49
C SER A 9 -8.93 -1.40 -2.72
N PRO A 10 -10.16 -1.90 -2.87
CA PRO A 10 -10.64 -2.42 -4.15
C PRO A 10 -10.69 -1.29 -5.20
N GLY A 11 -10.82 -1.64 -6.47
CA GLY A 11 -10.90 -0.66 -7.56
C GLY A 11 -12.19 0.17 -7.59
N LYS A 12 -13.25 -0.32 -6.96
CA LYS A 12 -14.55 0.35 -6.84
C LYS A 12 -14.99 0.38 -5.37
N ILE A 13 -15.58 1.49 -4.93
CA ILE A 13 -16.12 1.66 -3.57
C ILE A 13 -17.63 1.79 -3.64
N ASN A 14 -18.35 0.91 -2.96
CA ASN A 14 -19.80 0.93 -2.78
C ASN A 14 -20.15 1.23 -1.29
N LYS A 15 -21.46 1.31 -0.97
CA LYS A 15 -21.93 1.59 0.39
C LYS A 15 -21.47 0.50 1.40
N LYS A 16 -21.51 -0.78 1.01
CA LYS A 16 -21.13 -1.93 1.87
C LYS A 16 -19.63 -1.93 2.22
N PHE A 17 -18.79 -1.34 1.37
CA PHE A 17 -17.34 -1.30 1.59
C PHE A 17 -16.93 -0.67 2.93
N TYR A 18 -17.61 0.37 3.39
CA TYR A 18 -17.24 1.06 4.64
C TYR A 18 -17.39 0.17 5.87
N ASN A 19 -18.45 -0.63 5.91
CA ASN A 19 -18.66 -1.62 6.99
C ASN A 19 -17.60 -2.72 6.91
N SER A 20 -17.33 -3.24 5.72
CA SER A 20 -16.27 -4.24 5.52
C SER A 20 -14.89 -3.68 5.89
N LEU A 21 -14.58 -2.42 5.54
CA LEU A 21 -13.33 -1.78 5.94
C LEU A 21 -13.22 -1.68 7.46
N ASN A 22 -14.28 -1.26 8.15
CA ASN A 22 -14.29 -1.19 9.60
C ASN A 22 -14.04 -2.57 10.23
N ALA A 23 -14.73 -3.62 9.76
CA ALA A 23 -14.56 -4.99 10.22
C ALA A 23 -13.15 -5.56 9.96
N VAL A 24 -12.54 -5.22 8.81
CA VAL A 24 -11.15 -5.61 8.50
C VAL A 24 -10.15 -4.89 9.40
N LEU A 25 -10.31 -3.59 9.63
CA LEU A 25 -9.35 -2.82 10.43
C LEU A 25 -9.43 -3.15 11.92
N SER A 26 -10.60 -3.59 12.43
CA SER A 26 -10.77 -4.05 13.81
C SER A 26 -9.93 -5.31 14.13
N GLN A 27 -9.47 -6.05 13.11
CA GLN A 27 -8.60 -7.22 13.31
C GLN A 27 -7.17 -6.86 13.76
N GLY A 28 -6.77 -5.59 13.73
CA GLY A 28 -5.56 -5.07 14.37
C GLY A 28 -4.24 -5.31 13.64
N ASN A 29 -4.18 -6.09 12.57
CA ASN A 29 -2.92 -6.43 11.86
C ASN A 29 -2.57 -5.48 10.69
N VAL A 30 -3.41 -4.48 10.40
CA VAL A 30 -3.19 -3.50 9.33
C VAL A 30 -2.40 -2.28 9.85
N LYS A 31 -1.29 -1.96 9.18
CA LYS A 31 -0.47 -0.77 9.46
C LYS A 31 -0.86 0.42 8.60
N PHE A 32 -1.09 0.17 7.30
CA PHE A 32 -1.43 1.19 6.31
C PHE A 32 -2.68 0.79 5.55
N PHE A 33 -3.52 1.77 5.25
CA PHE A 33 -4.59 1.63 4.27
C PHE A 33 -4.38 2.62 3.12
N GLN A 34 -4.25 2.11 1.88
CA GLN A 34 -4.10 2.92 0.68
C GLN A 34 -5.40 3.00 -0.10
N LEU A 35 -5.90 4.22 -0.32
CA LEU A 35 -7.02 4.46 -1.23
C LEU A 35 -6.49 4.60 -2.65
N ARG A 36 -6.81 3.61 -3.50
CA ARG A 36 -6.40 3.55 -4.90
C ARG A 36 -7.63 3.45 -5.80
N LEU A 37 -8.11 4.60 -6.27
CA LEU A 37 -9.20 4.71 -7.24
C LEU A 37 -8.66 5.40 -8.49
N LYS A 38 -8.77 4.72 -9.64
CA LYS A 38 -8.41 5.27 -10.95
C LYS A 38 -9.65 5.83 -11.65
N LYS A 39 -9.44 6.85 -12.49
CA LYS A 39 -10.49 7.46 -13.35
C LYS A 39 -11.74 7.91 -12.55
N ILE A 40 -11.53 8.58 -11.41
CA ILE A 40 -12.61 9.12 -10.56
C ILE A 40 -12.56 10.65 -10.53
N LYS A 41 -13.72 11.31 -10.60
CA LYS A 41 -13.83 12.77 -10.45
C LYS A 41 -13.36 13.21 -9.06
N ALA A 42 -12.61 14.31 -8.97
CA ALA A 42 -11.98 14.78 -7.73
C ALA A 42 -12.97 14.94 -6.58
N ASN A 43 -14.14 15.55 -6.81
CA ASN A 43 -15.16 15.73 -5.77
C ASN A 43 -15.68 14.41 -5.19
N ARG A 44 -15.85 13.39 -6.03
CA ARG A 44 -16.24 12.04 -5.58
C ARG A 44 -15.12 11.39 -4.78
N PHE A 45 -13.87 11.52 -5.23
CA PHE A 45 -12.70 11.05 -4.49
C PHE A 45 -12.65 11.67 -3.09
N LEU A 46 -12.81 13.00 -2.98
CA LEU A 46 -12.76 13.72 -1.70
C LEU A 46 -13.85 13.24 -0.73
N LYS A 47 -15.08 13.03 -1.20
CA LYS A 47 -16.17 12.48 -0.37
C LYS A 47 -15.84 11.10 0.18
N ILE A 48 -15.31 10.19 -0.66
CA ILE A 48 -14.89 8.84 -0.27
C ILE A 48 -13.71 8.91 0.70
N ALA A 49 -12.67 9.68 0.39
CA ALA A 49 -11.47 9.79 1.19
C ALA A 49 -11.75 10.33 2.61
N LYS A 50 -12.65 11.33 2.76
CA LYS A 50 -13.07 11.83 4.08
C LYS A 50 -13.70 10.74 4.95
N LYS A 51 -14.61 9.91 4.39
CA LYS A 51 -15.22 8.79 5.11
C LYS A 51 -14.18 7.75 5.53
N ILE A 52 -13.28 7.38 4.62
CA ILE A 52 -12.20 6.41 4.87
C ILE A 52 -11.22 6.94 5.93
N LYS A 53 -10.83 8.22 5.85
CA LYS A 53 -9.95 8.85 6.86
C LYS A 53 -10.55 8.73 8.26
N LYS A 54 -11.86 8.96 8.42
CA LYS A 54 -12.55 8.82 9.72
C LYS A 54 -12.45 7.37 10.24
N ILE A 55 -12.65 6.37 9.37
CA ILE A 55 -12.55 4.94 9.75
C ILE A 55 -11.12 4.57 10.11
N THR A 56 -10.13 4.90 9.26
CA THR A 56 -8.73 4.55 9.50
C THR A 56 -8.16 5.21 10.76
N SER A 57 -8.56 6.45 11.07
CA SER A 57 -8.16 7.15 12.30
C SER A 57 -8.69 6.46 13.55
N ARG A 58 -9.94 6.00 13.55
CA ARG A 58 -10.56 5.26 14.66
C ARG A 58 -9.77 3.99 15.02
N HIS A 59 -9.24 3.30 14.00
CA HIS A 59 -8.42 2.08 14.18
C HIS A 59 -6.91 2.35 14.29
N LYS A 60 -6.47 3.62 14.37
CA LYS A 60 -5.05 4.00 14.41
C LYS A 60 -4.24 3.42 13.23
N VAL A 61 -4.87 3.33 12.04
CA VAL A 61 -4.28 2.88 10.77
C VAL A 61 -3.89 4.11 9.94
N LYS A 62 -2.69 4.12 9.39
CA LYS A 62 -2.20 5.24 8.56
C LYS A 62 -2.90 5.26 7.20
N PHE A 63 -3.56 6.37 6.89
CA PHE A 63 -4.27 6.56 5.62
C PHE A 63 -3.34 7.13 4.54
N ILE A 64 -3.19 6.40 3.45
CA ILE A 64 -2.33 6.73 2.31
C ILE A 64 -3.19 6.95 1.05
N VAL A 65 -2.92 8.02 0.32
CA VAL A 65 -3.52 8.28 -1.00
C VAL A 65 -2.56 7.80 -2.09
N ASN A 66 -3.09 7.12 -3.09
CA ASN A 66 -2.32 6.63 -4.23
C ASN A 66 -2.12 7.73 -5.28
N ASP A 67 -0.92 7.80 -5.87
CA ASP A 67 -0.49 8.61 -7.02
C ASP A 67 -0.49 10.14 -6.79
N ASN A 68 -1.50 10.71 -6.16
CA ASN A 68 -1.72 12.15 -6.12
C ASN A 68 -1.46 12.77 -4.73
N PHE A 69 -0.28 13.36 -4.54
CA PHE A 69 0.09 13.99 -3.28
C PHE A 69 -0.70 15.28 -2.98
N ASN A 70 -1.20 16.01 -3.99
CA ASN A 70 -2.06 17.17 -3.75
C ASN A 70 -3.41 16.76 -3.15
N LEU A 71 -4.01 15.67 -3.66
CA LEU A 71 -5.21 15.08 -3.03
C LEU A 71 -4.92 14.55 -1.64
N ALA A 72 -3.75 13.95 -1.40
CA ALA A 72 -3.35 13.50 -0.06
C ALA A 72 -3.31 14.65 0.95
N ILE A 73 -2.77 15.80 0.55
CA ILE A 73 -2.75 17.01 1.37
C ILE A 73 -4.18 17.52 1.62
N LYS A 74 -4.99 17.66 0.54
CA LYS A 74 -6.36 18.18 0.61
C LYS A 74 -7.27 17.38 1.54
N VAL A 75 -7.12 16.04 1.58
CA VAL A 75 -7.90 15.17 2.50
C VAL A 75 -7.24 14.95 3.85
N LYS A 76 -6.14 15.66 4.15
CA LYS A 76 -5.36 15.51 5.38
C LYS A 76 -4.95 14.05 5.63
N ALA A 77 -4.58 13.29 4.54
CA ALA A 77 -4.08 11.94 4.66
C ALA A 77 -2.75 11.90 5.44
N ASP A 78 -2.39 10.74 5.99
CA ASP A 78 -1.11 10.55 6.65
C ASP A 78 0.06 10.51 5.66
N GLY A 79 -0.23 10.26 4.37
CA GLY A 79 0.78 10.26 3.33
C GLY A 79 0.26 9.95 1.93
N CYS A 80 1.22 9.81 1.01
CA CYS A 80 1.00 9.44 -0.38
C CYS A 80 1.93 8.30 -0.79
N HIS A 81 1.45 7.45 -1.71
CA HIS A 81 2.28 6.45 -2.39
C HIS A 81 2.34 6.79 -3.88
N MET A 82 3.54 6.85 -4.44
CA MET A 82 3.79 7.22 -5.82
C MET A 82 4.45 6.09 -6.62
N GLY A 83 3.99 5.87 -7.83
CA GLY A 83 4.70 5.12 -8.85
C GLY A 83 5.73 6.01 -9.58
N GLN A 84 6.37 5.43 -10.61
CA GLN A 84 7.43 6.14 -11.35
C GLN A 84 6.90 7.21 -12.32
N LEU A 85 5.61 7.12 -12.70
CA LEU A 85 4.97 8.04 -13.65
C LEU A 85 4.06 9.07 -12.96
N ASP A 86 4.03 9.12 -11.63
CA ASP A 86 3.09 9.96 -10.87
C ASP A 86 3.69 11.34 -10.51
N GLY A 87 4.78 11.71 -11.18
CA GLY A 87 5.43 13.01 -11.02
C GLY A 87 6.73 12.96 -10.20
N SER A 88 7.26 14.12 -9.87
CA SER A 88 8.55 14.26 -9.18
C SER A 88 8.47 13.89 -7.71
N ILE A 89 9.27 12.88 -7.30
CA ILE A 89 9.43 12.47 -5.89
C ILE A 89 9.98 13.64 -5.04
N LYS A 90 10.91 14.44 -5.60
CA LYS A 90 11.51 15.61 -4.94
C LYS A 90 10.44 16.66 -4.60
N ILE A 91 9.57 16.99 -5.57
CA ILE A 91 8.46 17.95 -5.38
C ILE A 91 7.46 17.38 -4.37
N ALA A 92 7.07 16.12 -4.53
CA ALA A 92 6.14 15.46 -3.60
C ALA A 92 6.67 15.48 -2.16
N LYS A 93 7.97 15.18 -1.95
CA LYS A 93 8.61 15.21 -0.63
C LYS A 93 8.57 16.62 -0.03
N LYS A 94 8.89 17.66 -0.82
CA LYS A 94 8.83 19.06 -0.37
C LYS A 94 7.40 19.44 0.07
N LYS A 95 6.38 19.13 -0.75
CA LYS A 95 4.98 19.46 -0.46
C LYS A 95 4.36 18.64 0.68
N LEU A 96 4.71 17.37 0.80
CA LEU A 96 4.22 16.50 1.87
C LEU A 96 4.88 16.78 3.23
N LYS A 97 6.00 17.50 3.26
CA LYS A 97 6.73 17.84 4.49
C LYS A 97 7.02 16.59 5.34
N ASN A 98 6.43 16.54 6.53
CA ASN A 98 6.59 15.44 7.50
C ASN A 98 5.64 14.24 7.27
N LYS A 99 4.79 14.28 6.24
CA LYS A 99 3.90 13.18 5.90
C LYS A 99 4.66 12.01 5.26
N ILE A 100 4.03 10.85 5.30
CA ILE A 100 4.57 9.62 4.74
C ILE A 100 4.61 9.73 3.21
N LEU A 101 5.77 9.46 2.62
CA LEU A 101 5.93 9.29 1.18
C LEU A 101 6.47 7.90 0.90
N GLY A 102 5.70 7.06 0.23
CA GLY A 102 6.12 5.76 -0.26
C GLY A 102 6.34 5.79 -1.77
N VAL A 103 7.26 4.97 -2.27
CA VAL A 103 7.57 4.91 -3.71
C VAL A 103 7.70 3.48 -4.19
N THR A 104 7.10 3.18 -5.34
CA THR A 104 7.28 1.91 -6.06
C THR A 104 8.63 1.89 -6.76
N CYS A 105 9.44 0.85 -6.49
CA CYS A 105 10.77 0.66 -7.09
C CYS A 105 10.82 -0.58 -8.02
N HIS A 106 9.71 -1.26 -8.26
CA HIS A 106 9.64 -2.47 -9.09
C HIS A 106 10.68 -3.54 -8.66
N ASN A 107 11.56 -3.99 -9.57
CA ASN A 107 12.69 -4.88 -9.30
C ASN A 107 14.02 -4.15 -9.55
N SER A 108 14.14 -2.87 -9.13
CA SER A 108 15.25 -2.01 -9.52
C SER A 108 16.00 -1.42 -8.34
N LYS A 109 17.27 -1.75 -8.22
CA LYS A 109 18.20 -1.14 -7.26
C LYS A 109 18.42 0.35 -7.56
N ILE A 110 18.45 0.74 -8.84
CA ILE A 110 18.61 2.14 -9.29
C ILE A 110 17.44 2.99 -8.78
N LEU A 111 16.19 2.54 -8.99
CA LEU A 111 15.00 3.25 -8.49
C LEU A 111 14.97 3.33 -6.97
N ALA A 112 15.41 2.27 -6.30
CA ALA A 112 15.49 2.24 -4.84
C ALA A 112 16.50 3.27 -4.32
N ASN A 113 17.70 3.34 -4.90
CA ASN A 113 18.72 4.33 -4.52
C ASN A 113 18.24 5.77 -4.79
N LYS A 114 17.57 6.01 -5.94
CA LYS A 114 16.95 7.31 -6.24
C LYS A 114 15.89 7.69 -5.20
N ALA A 115 15.06 6.74 -4.78
CA ALA A 115 14.05 6.96 -3.74
C ALA A 115 14.69 7.31 -2.38
N ILE A 116 15.77 6.61 -1.99
CA ILE A 116 16.51 6.88 -0.74
C ILE A 116 17.13 8.28 -0.75
N LYS A 117 17.79 8.70 -1.86
CA LYS A 117 18.32 10.06 -2.02
C LYS A 117 17.24 11.14 -1.81
N ASN A 118 15.99 10.85 -2.16
CA ASN A 118 14.84 11.74 -1.94
C ASN A 118 14.18 11.58 -0.55
N LYS A 119 14.80 10.87 0.40
CA LYS A 119 14.37 10.73 1.80
C LYS A 119 12.92 10.21 1.93
N VAL A 120 12.52 9.23 1.10
CA VAL A 120 11.21 8.60 1.20
C VAL A 120 11.03 7.83 2.51
N SER A 121 9.79 7.58 2.93
CA SER A 121 9.46 6.92 4.20
C SER A 121 9.52 5.40 4.11
N TYR A 122 9.20 4.82 2.94
CA TYR A 122 9.31 3.40 2.65
C TYR A 122 9.41 3.16 1.14
N LEU A 123 9.92 1.97 0.77
CA LEU A 123 10.04 1.53 -0.62
C LEU A 123 9.15 0.32 -0.85
N ALA A 124 8.49 0.25 -2.02
CA ALA A 124 7.71 -0.91 -2.43
C ALA A 124 8.35 -1.61 -3.63
N PHE A 125 8.57 -2.92 -3.49
CA PHE A 125 9.10 -3.79 -4.55
C PHE A 125 8.03 -4.77 -5.02
N GLY A 126 8.01 -5.11 -6.29
CA GLY A 126 7.05 -6.01 -6.92
C GLY A 126 6.88 -5.72 -8.42
N SER A 127 6.09 -6.54 -9.09
CA SER A 127 5.13 -7.53 -8.60
C SER A 127 5.80 -8.89 -8.37
N PHE A 128 5.59 -9.51 -7.21
CA PHE A 128 6.21 -10.82 -6.93
C PHE A 128 5.44 -11.98 -7.53
N PHE A 129 4.11 -11.86 -7.64
CA PHE A 129 3.24 -12.90 -8.20
C PHE A 129 2.25 -12.27 -9.20
N LYS A 130 1.67 -13.09 -10.09
CA LYS A 130 0.61 -12.65 -10.99
C LYS A 130 -0.55 -12.02 -10.20
N SER A 131 -1.13 -10.96 -10.71
CA SER A 131 -2.22 -10.23 -10.05
C SER A 131 -3.30 -9.89 -11.06
N LYS A 132 -4.56 -10.12 -10.71
CA LYS A 132 -5.72 -9.72 -11.53
C LYS A 132 -5.76 -8.21 -11.82
N LEU A 133 -5.29 -7.38 -10.86
CA LEU A 133 -5.30 -5.92 -11.00
C LEU A 133 -4.22 -5.36 -11.93
N LYS A 134 -3.14 -6.09 -12.18
CA LYS A 134 -2.03 -5.71 -13.08
C LYS A 134 -1.39 -6.97 -13.68
N PRO A 135 -2.01 -7.63 -14.67
CA PRO A 135 -1.51 -8.88 -15.25
C PRO A 135 -0.13 -8.72 -15.90
N ASN A 136 0.14 -7.56 -16.51
CA ASN A 136 1.40 -7.24 -17.22
C ASN A 136 2.43 -6.55 -16.34
N ALA A 137 2.32 -6.62 -15.00
CA ALA A 137 3.33 -6.03 -14.12
C ALA A 137 4.67 -6.76 -14.24
N ARG A 138 5.77 -6.02 -14.38
CA ARG A 138 7.14 -6.57 -14.37
C ARG A 138 7.33 -7.42 -13.10
N LYS A 139 7.80 -8.67 -13.28
CA LYS A 139 8.08 -9.59 -12.18
C LYS A 139 9.29 -9.11 -11.37
N ALA A 140 9.18 -9.17 -10.06
CA ALA A 140 10.30 -9.02 -9.15
C ALA A 140 10.71 -10.40 -8.60
N ASN A 141 12.00 -10.58 -8.29
CA ASN A 141 12.54 -11.77 -7.63
C ASN A 141 12.82 -11.50 -6.13
N LEU A 142 13.04 -12.56 -5.37
CA LEU A 142 13.29 -12.42 -3.93
C LEU A 142 14.65 -11.76 -3.62
N ASP A 143 15.58 -11.76 -4.56
CA ASP A 143 16.93 -11.22 -4.36
C ASP A 143 16.90 -9.71 -4.20
N ILE A 144 15.92 -9.02 -4.82
CA ILE A 144 15.75 -7.58 -4.57
C ILE A 144 15.39 -7.30 -3.11
N LEU A 145 14.60 -8.17 -2.45
CA LEU A 145 14.26 -8.02 -1.03
C LEU A 145 15.47 -8.32 -0.13
N LYS A 146 16.24 -9.37 -0.44
CA LYS A 146 17.47 -9.71 0.31
C LYS A 146 18.48 -8.56 0.20
N TRP A 147 18.70 -8.05 -1.02
CA TRP A 147 19.54 -6.90 -1.26
C TRP A 147 19.04 -5.66 -0.49
N ALA A 148 17.75 -5.36 -0.58
CA ALA A 148 17.17 -4.21 0.09
C ALA A 148 17.27 -4.32 1.62
N LYS A 149 17.06 -5.52 2.20
CA LYS A 149 17.26 -5.78 3.63
C LYS A 149 18.68 -5.46 4.09
N LYS A 150 19.70 -5.80 3.26
CA LYS A 150 21.11 -5.56 3.57
C LYS A 150 21.51 -4.09 3.41
N ASN A 151 20.95 -3.40 2.41
CA ASN A 151 21.44 -2.08 1.98
C ASN A 151 20.52 -0.89 2.33
N ILE A 152 19.30 -1.13 2.79
CA ILE A 152 18.29 -0.08 2.98
C ILE A 152 17.77 -0.09 4.41
N LYS A 153 17.98 1.01 5.14
CA LYS A 153 17.47 1.19 6.52
C LYS A 153 15.97 1.52 6.58
N LYS A 154 15.34 1.88 5.44
CA LYS A 154 13.91 2.22 5.40
C LYS A 154 13.04 0.96 5.29
N PRO A 155 11.78 1.00 5.80
CA PRO A 155 10.85 -0.11 5.65
C PRO A 155 10.66 -0.55 4.20
N ILE A 156 10.62 -1.85 3.98
CA ILE A 156 10.42 -2.48 2.68
C ILE A 156 9.00 -3.04 2.63
N VAL A 157 8.27 -2.73 1.56
CA VAL A 157 6.94 -3.25 1.26
C VAL A 157 7.04 -4.19 0.07
N ALA A 158 6.57 -5.42 0.19
CA ALA A 158 6.42 -6.32 -0.95
C ALA A 158 4.98 -6.24 -1.49
N ILE A 159 4.82 -6.19 -2.83
CA ILE A 159 3.51 -6.08 -3.48
C ILE A 159 3.39 -7.01 -4.70
N GLY A 160 2.16 -7.39 -5.02
CA GLY A 160 1.78 -8.11 -6.24
C GLY A 160 1.41 -9.57 -6.00
N GLY A 161 0.12 -9.91 -6.18
CA GLY A 161 -0.43 -11.26 -6.09
C GLY A 161 -0.23 -11.98 -4.76
N ILE A 162 -0.12 -11.23 -3.66
CA ILE A 162 0.16 -11.78 -2.33
C ILE A 162 -1.09 -12.38 -1.71
N ASN A 163 -0.96 -13.59 -1.14
CA ASN A 163 -1.99 -14.33 -0.44
C ASN A 163 -1.42 -15.04 0.81
N ASN A 164 -2.24 -15.80 1.51
CA ASN A 164 -1.87 -16.49 2.75
C ASN A 164 -0.86 -17.64 2.56
N PHE A 165 -0.68 -18.16 1.34
CA PHE A 165 0.28 -19.25 1.06
C PHE A 165 1.67 -18.71 0.70
N ASN A 166 1.75 -17.48 0.17
CA ASN A 166 3.00 -16.98 -0.40
C ASN A 166 3.65 -15.82 0.37
N TYR A 167 2.98 -15.19 1.33
CA TYR A 167 3.51 -13.99 2.01
C TYR A 167 4.71 -14.28 2.92
N LYS A 168 4.75 -15.44 3.59
CA LYS A 168 5.81 -15.75 4.58
C LYS A 168 7.21 -15.73 3.97
N LYS A 169 7.37 -16.20 2.72
CA LYS A 169 8.66 -16.14 2.01
C LYS A 169 9.12 -14.69 1.73
N LEU A 170 8.19 -13.76 1.49
CA LEU A 170 8.54 -12.35 1.29
C LEU A 170 9.02 -11.71 2.59
N ILE A 171 8.39 -12.02 3.72
CA ILE A 171 8.82 -11.55 5.05
C ILE A 171 10.21 -12.12 5.39
N LYS A 172 10.43 -13.43 5.20
CA LYS A 172 11.75 -14.07 5.40
C LYS A 172 12.83 -13.41 4.54
N SER A 173 12.50 -13.01 3.31
CA SER A 173 13.42 -12.35 2.38
C SER A 173 13.70 -10.87 2.69
N GLY A 174 12.99 -10.26 3.67
CA GLY A 174 13.31 -8.90 4.13
C GLY A 174 12.19 -7.87 4.00
N ALA A 175 11.01 -8.24 3.51
CA ALA A 175 9.88 -7.34 3.54
C ALA A 175 9.40 -7.10 4.98
N LYS A 176 9.24 -5.83 5.37
CA LYS A 176 8.62 -5.45 6.65
C LYS A 176 7.10 -5.47 6.57
N TYR A 177 6.55 -5.12 5.41
CA TYR A 177 5.11 -5.09 5.15
C TYR A 177 4.78 -5.79 3.83
N ILE A 178 3.58 -6.35 3.76
CA ILE A 178 3.01 -6.97 2.57
C ILE A 178 1.80 -6.18 2.10
N ALA A 179 1.78 -5.75 0.83
CA ALA A 179 0.68 -4.99 0.24
C ALA A 179 -0.31 -5.92 -0.44
N ILE A 180 -1.56 -5.91 0.03
CA ILE A 180 -2.61 -6.85 -0.36
C ILE A 180 -3.88 -6.08 -0.74
N SER A 181 -4.59 -6.54 -1.78
CA SER A 181 -5.91 -6.05 -2.18
C SER A 181 -6.86 -7.21 -2.48
N SER A 182 -6.75 -7.82 -3.66
CA SER A 182 -7.74 -8.79 -4.17
C SER A 182 -7.96 -10.00 -3.25
N PHE A 183 -6.92 -10.51 -2.58
CA PHE A 183 -7.12 -11.60 -1.63
C PHE A 183 -8.08 -11.25 -0.49
N ILE A 184 -8.20 -9.98 -0.14
CA ILE A 184 -9.08 -9.51 0.93
C ILE A 184 -10.47 -9.16 0.37
N TRP A 185 -10.50 -8.37 -0.73
CA TRP A 185 -11.76 -7.79 -1.21
C TRP A 185 -12.52 -8.65 -2.22
N ASP A 186 -11.79 -9.47 -2.99
CA ASP A 186 -12.33 -10.30 -4.08
C ASP A 186 -12.19 -11.80 -3.78
N ASN A 187 -12.08 -12.18 -2.49
CA ASN A 187 -11.96 -13.58 -2.09
C ASN A 187 -13.32 -14.29 -2.22
N PRO A 188 -13.43 -15.36 -3.03
CA PRO A 188 -14.71 -16.02 -3.26
C PRO A 188 -15.18 -16.89 -2.07
N LYS A 189 -14.25 -17.27 -1.18
CA LYS A 189 -14.52 -18.22 -0.08
C LYS A 189 -14.56 -17.57 1.30
N LEU A 190 -13.99 -16.39 1.47
CA LEU A 190 -13.83 -15.74 2.78
C LEU A 190 -14.38 -14.32 2.76
N LYS A 191 -15.15 -13.94 3.79
CA LYS A 191 -15.45 -12.54 4.07
C LYS A 191 -14.15 -11.77 4.33
N PRO A 192 -14.07 -10.46 3.99
CA PRO A 192 -12.83 -9.67 4.11
C PRO A 192 -12.17 -9.72 5.50
N GLU A 193 -12.98 -9.68 6.57
CA GLU A 193 -12.48 -9.75 7.95
C GLU A 193 -11.93 -11.14 8.34
N LEU A 194 -12.37 -12.20 7.68
CA LEU A 194 -11.80 -13.55 7.84
C LEU A 194 -10.55 -13.72 6.98
N ALA A 195 -10.55 -13.16 5.77
CA ALA A 195 -9.40 -13.21 4.88
C ALA A 195 -8.18 -12.50 5.49
N ILE A 196 -8.37 -11.33 6.13
CA ILE A 196 -7.26 -10.58 6.74
C ILE A 196 -6.63 -11.30 7.94
N ARG A 197 -7.39 -12.12 8.67
CA ARG A 197 -6.88 -12.95 9.79
C ARG A 197 -5.84 -14.00 9.35
N LYS A 198 -5.80 -14.35 8.06
CA LYS A 198 -4.82 -15.31 7.52
C LYS A 198 -3.38 -14.78 7.49
N PHE A 199 -3.18 -13.48 7.78
CA PHE A 199 -1.87 -12.83 7.83
C PHE A 199 -1.48 -12.52 9.28
N LYS A 200 -0.74 -13.45 9.89
CA LYS A 200 -0.27 -13.38 11.28
C LYS A 200 1.25 -13.26 11.35
#